data_d6d2848a5234992dcef107486dca98f5
#
_entry.id   d6d2848a5234992dcef107486dca98f5
#
_cell.length_a   1.000
_cell.length_b   1.000
_cell.length_c   1.000
_cell.angle_alpha   90.00
_cell.angle_beta   90.00
_cell.angle_gamma   90.00
#
_symmetry.space_group_name_H-M   'P 1'
#
loop_
_entity.id
_entity.type
_entity.pdbx_description
1 polymer ?
#
loop_
_entity_poly.entity_id
_entity_poly.type
_entity_poly.pdbx_seq_one_letter_code
_entity_poly.pdbx_strand_id
1 'polypeptide(L)'
;MAQNPWTSGRGRGCILVPVDGAELLDDLAARGLVRDSTDIEALRTRLAVGPITVYCGFDPTSDSLHIGHLVPLLLLRRFQDAGHRPIALAGGATGMVGDPSGRSDERNLLDEATLSDNAEAVAVQLRAFLRFDDDGGPDGTSAVLVDNREWTVGVGVLDFLRDVGKHVTVGAMLGKESIRARLAGDQGISFTEFSYMLLQANDFFELLDRYGCEMQVGGSDQWGNITAGIDLIRRRSGVSAHGLTVPLVTRADGAKFGKTTEGAVWLDSARTLPYELHQYFLNVDDRDVERFLLQLTLLPVDEVAAVMAGHVAAPEARSAQHRLADEVCTLVHGADETARARLAAQGLFDSDPPTAEVLEALRGIVPESQVTAADLAGDESLIGVLVSSGLCGSRGDARRTITGGGVSVNGVRQPGDATVLPADSVVGGRFVLLQKGRRGRHLLVVD
;
A
#
# COMPACT_ATOMS: atom_id res chain seq x y z
N MET A 1 -21.89 0.93 1.55
CA MET A 1 -21.34 -0.33 2.13
C MET A 1 -20.53 -0.98 1.02
N ALA A 2 -19.22 -0.75 0.99
CA ALA A 2 -18.35 -1.42 0.03
C ALA A 2 -18.30 -2.91 0.41
N GLN A 3 -18.61 -3.78 -0.53
CA GLN A 3 -18.47 -5.23 -0.34
C GLN A 3 -17.00 -5.54 -0.18
N ASN A 4 -16.65 -6.24 0.90
CA ASN A 4 -15.30 -6.72 1.16
C ASN A 4 -14.88 -7.63 -0.02
N PRO A 5 -13.86 -7.28 -0.83
CA PRO A 5 -13.47 -8.06 -2.00
C PRO A 5 -13.02 -9.49 -1.67
N TRP A 6 -12.77 -9.79 -0.39
CA TRP A 6 -12.35 -11.10 0.09
C TRP A 6 -13.50 -12.06 0.42
N THR A 7 -14.76 -11.59 0.45
CA THR A 7 -15.93 -12.43 0.77
C THR A 7 -16.63 -13.01 -0.46
N SER A 8 -16.38 -12.54 -1.67
CA SER A 8 -17.09 -12.95 -2.89
C SER A 8 -16.33 -13.88 -3.83
N GLY A 9 -15.06 -14.20 -3.55
CA GLY A 9 -14.23 -15.08 -4.38
C GLY A 9 -13.84 -16.36 -3.66
N ARG A 10 -14.69 -17.42 -3.65
CA ARG A 10 -14.20 -18.79 -3.48
C ARG A 10 -13.47 -19.24 -4.77
N GLY A 11 -12.47 -18.47 -5.19
CA GLY A 11 -11.42 -18.93 -6.09
C GLY A 11 -10.48 -19.80 -5.25
N ARG A 12 -10.27 -21.02 -5.70
CA ARG A 12 -9.48 -22.13 -5.15
C ARG A 12 -8.58 -21.67 -4.01
N GLY A 13 -9.02 -21.89 -2.77
CA GLY A 13 -8.23 -21.62 -1.60
C GLY A 13 -6.90 -22.37 -1.80
N CYS A 14 -5.82 -21.62 -1.85
CA CYS A 14 -4.54 -22.15 -1.43
C CYS A 14 -4.83 -22.62 0.00
N ILE A 15 -4.95 -23.93 0.20
CA ILE A 15 -4.94 -24.51 1.53
C ILE A 15 -3.53 -24.20 2.01
N LEU A 16 -3.39 -23.07 2.70
CA LEU A 16 -2.17 -22.78 3.45
C LEU A 16 -2.11 -23.90 4.49
N VAL A 17 -1.23 -24.85 4.26
CA VAL A 17 -0.82 -25.83 5.27
C VAL A 17 -0.36 -24.96 6.45
N PRO A 18 -0.85 -25.18 7.68
CA PRO A 18 -0.36 -24.44 8.83
C PRO A 18 1.16 -24.57 8.84
N VAL A 19 1.87 -23.48 8.56
CA VAL A 19 3.31 -23.43 8.63
C VAL A 19 3.66 -23.51 10.11
N ASP A 20 4.50 -24.48 10.52
CA ASP A 20 5.02 -24.53 11.88
C ASP A 20 5.68 -23.19 12.23
N GLY A 21 5.51 -22.70 13.45
CA GLY A 21 6.07 -21.41 13.85
C GLY A 21 7.58 -21.28 13.64
N ALA A 22 8.32 -22.40 13.62
CA ALA A 22 9.74 -22.43 13.26
C ALA A 22 9.94 -22.19 11.75
N GLU A 23 9.10 -22.77 10.91
CA GLU A 23 9.11 -22.59 9.45
C GLU A 23 8.76 -21.14 9.07
N LEU A 24 7.90 -20.45 9.85
CA LEU A 24 7.58 -19.04 9.62
C LEU A 24 8.82 -18.15 9.66
N LEU A 25 9.70 -18.33 10.67
CA LEU A 25 10.93 -17.52 10.75
C LEU A 25 11.89 -17.80 9.57
N ASP A 26 11.94 -19.03 9.10
CA ASP A 26 12.75 -19.41 7.93
C ASP A 26 12.18 -18.83 6.65
N ASP A 27 10.83 -18.83 6.47
CA ASP A 27 10.17 -18.13 5.36
C ASP A 27 10.42 -16.62 5.40
N LEU A 28 10.29 -15.99 6.57
CA LEU A 28 10.58 -14.56 6.74
C LEU A 28 12.04 -14.23 6.44
N ALA A 29 12.98 -15.07 6.85
CA ALA A 29 14.40 -14.91 6.55
C ALA A 29 14.70 -15.07 5.06
N ALA A 30 14.12 -16.09 4.38
CA ALA A 30 14.25 -16.30 2.95
C ALA A 30 13.72 -15.13 2.13
N ARG A 31 12.68 -14.43 2.62
CA ARG A 31 12.13 -13.21 1.99
C ARG A 31 12.93 -11.94 2.30
N GLY A 32 13.95 -12.01 3.16
CA GLY A 32 14.66 -10.83 3.63
C GLY A 32 13.80 -9.93 4.52
N LEU A 33 12.85 -10.51 5.26
CA LEU A 33 11.93 -9.81 6.18
C LEU A 33 12.39 -9.87 7.65
N VAL A 34 13.61 -10.30 7.93
CA VAL A 34 14.22 -10.24 9.25
C VAL A 34 15.39 -9.27 9.21
N ARG A 35 15.27 -8.13 9.89
CA ARG A 35 16.35 -7.14 10.02
C ARG A 35 16.97 -7.17 11.40
N ASP A 36 16.19 -6.89 12.42
CA ASP A 36 16.59 -6.94 13.81
C ASP A 36 15.61 -7.82 14.58
N SER A 37 16.10 -8.58 15.53
CA SER A 37 15.27 -9.37 16.46
C SER A 37 15.86 -9.26 17.86
N THR A 38 15.03 -9.42 18.89
CA THR A 38 15.52 -9.58 20.25
C THR A 38 16.38 -10.85 20.29
N ASP A 39 15.87 -11.96 20.74
CA ASP A 39 16.57 -13.26 20.70
C ASP A 39 15.83 -14.16 19.70
N ILE A 40 16.41 -14.38 18.51
CA ILE A 40 15.76 -15.13 17.44
C ILE A 40 15.54 -16.59 17.82
N GLU A 41 16.45 -17.19 18.60
CA GLU A 41 16.33 -18.58 19.03
C GLU A 41 15.27 -18.73 20.14
N ALA A 42 15.20 -17.76 21.05
CA ALA A 42 14.12 -17.72 22.04
C ALA A 42 12.76 -17.52 21.36
N LEU A 43 12.68 -16.66 20.36
CA LEU A 43 11.47 -16.45 19.56
C LEU A 43 11.08 -17.74 18.80
N ARG A 44 12.03 -18.42 18.15
CA ARG A 44 11.82 -19.70 17.47
C ARG A 44 11.25 -20.75 18.45
N THR A 45 11.87 -20.87 19.62
CA THR A 45 11.41 -21.80 20.68
C THR A 45 9.99 -21.43 21.11
N ARG A 46 9.68 -20.16 21.29
CA ARG A 46 8.34 -19.71 21.70
C ARG A 46 7.27 -20.01 20.65
N LEU A 47 7.56 -19.75 19.37
CA LEU A 47 6.65 -20.01 18.27
C LEU A 47 6.35 -21.51 18.10
N ALA A 48 7.32 -22.37 18.35
CA ALA A 48 7.14 -23.83 18.31
C ALA A 48 6.23 -24.39 19.44
N VAL A 49 6.03 -23.62 20.52
CA VAL A 49 5.15 -24.05 21.63
C VAL A 49 3.66 -23.86 21.28
N GLY A 50 3.33 -22.90 20.44
CA GLY A 50 1.96 -22.62 20.00
C GLY A 50 1.70 -21.17 19.65
N PRO A 51 0.46 -20.83 19.34
CA PRO A 51 0.07 -19.49 18.93
C PRO A 51 0.51 -18.38 19.88
N ILE A 52 0.90 -17.25 19.32
CA ILE A 52 1.16 -16.00 20.03
C ILE A 52 0.26 -14.89 19.53
N THR A 53 0.13 -13.83 20.32
CA THR A 53 -0.44 -12.57 19.88
C THR A 53 0.70 -11.62 19.48
N VAL A 54 0.62 -11.06 18.28
CA VAL A 54 1.62 -10.16 17.67
C VAL A 54 0.96 -8.88 17.21
N TYR A 55 1.61 -7.71 17.42
CA TYR A 55 1.03 -6.46 16.97
C TYR A 55 1.96 -5.59 16.11
N CYS A 56 1.33 -4.75 15.29
CA CYS A 56 1.97 -3.63 14.62
C CYS A 56 1.08 -2.39 14.73
N GLY A 57 1.70 -1.24 14.99
CA GLY A 57 1.01 0.07 15.05
C GLY A 57 1.05 0.81 13.71
N PHE A 58 -0.03 1.53 13.43
CA PHE A 58 -0.21 2.36 12.25
C PHE A 58 -0.74 3.74 12.66
N ASP A 59 0.12 4.74 12.66
CA ASP A 59 -0.28 6.12 12.96
C ASP A 59 -1.08 6.71 11.80
N PRO A 60 -2.31 7.22 12.03
CA PRO A 60 -3.20 7.74 11.00
C PRO A 60 -2.81 9.18 10.59
N THR A 61 -1.61 9.33 10.04
CA THR A 61 -1.07 10.62 9.59
C THR A 61 -1.67 11.11 8.28
N SER A 62 -2.52 10.33 7.64
CA SER A 62 -3.32 10.62 6.45
C SER A 62 -4.56 9.72 6.47
N ASP A 63 -5.55 10.07 5.66
CA ASP A 63 -6.78 9.31 5.42
C ASP A 63 -6.57 8.00 4.62
N SER A 64 -5.33 7.67 4.28
CA SER A 64 -4.97 6.42 3.61
C SER A 64 -3.60 5.92 4.02
N LEU A 65 -3.44 4.60 4.01
CA LEU A 65 -2.14 3.93 3.99
C LEU A 65 -1.53 4.06 2.58
N HIS A 66 -0.21 3.98 2.50
CA HIS A 66 0.53 3.94 1.24
C HIS A 66 1.29 2.62 1.08
N ILE A 67 1.83 2.33 -0.11
CA ILE A 67 2.49 1.04 -0.39
C ILE A 67 3.65 0.71 0.56
N GLY A 68 4.26 1.68 1.23
CA GLY A 68 5.25 1.43 2.28
C GLY A 68 4.70 0.68 3.50
N HIS A 69 3.39 0.75 3.75
CA HIS A 69 2.73 0.01 4.83
C HIS A 69 2.39 -1.43 4.46
N LEU A 70 2.52 -1.82 3.16
CA LEU A 70 2.24 -3.20 2.75
C LEU A 70 3.14 -4.21 3.45
N VAL A 71 4.42 -3.91 3.64
CA VAL A 71 5.35 -4.86 4.28
C VAL A 71 4.91 -5.21 5.71
N PRO A 72 4.71 -4.26 6.62
CA PRO A 72 4.23 -4.60 7.97
C PRO A 72 2.81 -5.21 7.98
N LEU A 73 1.93 -4.82 7.06
CA LEU A 73 0.61 -5.44 6.90
C LEU A 73 0.71 -6.91 6.49
N LEU A 74 1.51 -7.20 5.46
CA LEU A 74 1.72 -8.56 4.98
C LEU A 74 2.52 -9.39 6.00
N LEU A 75 3.36 -8.77 6.81
CA LEU A 75 4.01 -9.44 7.92
C LEU A 75 2.98 -9.92 8.95
N LEU A 76 2.06 -9.05 9.39
CA LEU A 76 0.95 -9.45 10.27
C LEU A 76 0.09 -10.55 9.64
N ARG A 77 -0.18 -10.44 8.34
CA ARG A 77 -0.93 -11.45 7.60
C ARG A 77 -0.21 -12.81 7.57
N ARG A 78 1.12 -12.84 7.39
CA ARG A 78 1.91 -14.08 7.45
C ARG A 78 1.87 -14.73 8.83
N PHE A 79 1.94 -13.93 9.90
CA PHE A 79 1.74 -14.44 11.26
C PHE A 79 0.33 -15.03 11.40
N GLN A 80 -0.70 -14.38 10.88
CA GLN A 80 -2.07 -14.89 10.92
C GLN A 80 -2.22 -16.20 10.14
N ASP A 81 -1.64 -16.27 8.95
CA ASP A 81 -1.67 -17.47 8.10
C ASP A 81 -0.90 -18.65 8.74
N ALA A 82 0.10 -18.36 9.56
CA ALA A 82 0.83 -19.34 10.37
C ALA A 82 0.13 -19.70 11.69
N GLY A 83 -1.11 -19.27 11.91
CA GLY A 83 -1.90 -19.64 13.10
C GLY A 83 -1.71 -18.75 14.31
N HIS A 84 -1.08 -17.58 14.18
CA HIS A 84 -0.92 -16.59 15.25
C HIS A 84 -2.03 -15.52 15.19
N ARG A 85 -2.23 -14.81 16.31
CA ARG A 85 -3.26 -13.77 16.42
C ARG A 85 -2.67 -12.39 16.21
N PRO A 86 -2.95 -11.68 15.07
CA PRO A 86 -2.47 -10.34 14.86
C PRO A 86 -3.36 -9.30 15.54
N ILE A 87 -2.72 -8.24 16.06
CA ILE A 87 -3.36 -7.00 16.47
C ILE A 87 -2.88 -5.89 15.53
N ALA A 88 -3.82 -5.23 14.85
CA ALA A 88 -3.56 -3.98 14.15
C ALA A 88 -3.95 -2.83 15.07
N LEU A 89 -2.98 -2.01 15.46
CA LEU A 89 -3.22 -0.86 16.33
C LEU A 89 -3.30 0.41 15.49
N ALA A 90 -4.44 1.08 15.54
CA ALA A 90 -4.58 2.45 15.04
C ALA A 90 -4.04 3.43 16.09
N GLY A 91 -3.05 4.23 15.73
CA GLY A 91 -2.39 5.18 16.63
C GLY A 91 -3.18 6.47 16.82
N GLY A 92 -4.43 6.41 17.26
CA GLY A 92 -5.27 7.59 17.45
C GLY A 92 -4.73 8.55 18.51
N ALA A 93 -4.09 8.04 19.57
CA ALA A 93 -3.42 8.87 20.57
C ALA A 93 -1.98 9.23 20.15
N THR A 94 -1.20 8.26 19.67
CA THR A 94 0.18 8.49 19.22
C THR A 94 0.26 9.40 17.99
N GLY A 95 -0.73 9.36 17.12
CA GLY A 95 -0.86 10.28 15.98
C GLY A 95 -1.00 11.76 16.38
N MET A 96 -1.49 12.06 17.60
CA MET A 96 -1.54 13.42 18.13
C MET A 96 -0.15 13.98 18.51
N VAL A 97 0.83 13.10 18.70
CA VAL A 97 2.20 13.44 19.11
C VAL A 97 3.16 13.34 17.93
N GLY A 98 3.07 12.27 17.16
CA GLY A 98 3.87 12.01 15.96
C GLY A 98 5.22 11.37 16.25
N ASP A 99 5.48 10.24 15.59
CA ASP A 99 6.74 9.49 15.71
C ASP A 99 7.91 10.24 15.04
N PRO A 100 9.01 10.53 15.76
CA PRO A 100 10.21 11.13 15.19
C PRO A 100 11.07 10.15 14.37
N SER A 101 10.79 8.83 14.41
CA SER A 101 11.62 7.81 13.78
C SER A 101 11.69 7.98 12.26
N GLY A 102 12.91 7.90 11.71
CA GLY A 102 13.15 8.00 10.25
C GLY A 102 12.91 9.40 9.64
N ARG A 103 12.84 10.47 10.46
CA ARG A 103 12.58 11.85 10.01
C ARG A 103 13.64 12.84 10.48
N SER A 104 13.82 13.91 9.69
CA SER A 104 14.67 15.07 10.00
C SER A 104 13.90 16.20 10.67
N ASP A 105 12.61 16.33 10.36
CA ASP A 105 11.78 17.48 10.75
C ASP A 105 10.61 17.06 11.65
N GLU A 106 10.15 18.00 12.50
CA GLU A 106 8.98 17.82 13.35
C GLU A 106 7.69 17.63 12.51
N ARG A 107 6.77 16.81 12.99
CA ARG A 107 5.47 16.62 12.33
C ARG A 107 4.57 17.82 12.58
N ASN A 108 3.83 18.24 11.56
CA ASN A 108 2.67 19.06 11.77
C ASN A 108 1.61 18.25 12.53
N LEU A 109 1.20 18.76 13.67
CA LEU A 109 0.16 18.13 14.47
C LEU A 109 -1.18 18.31 13.76
N LEU A 110 -1.91 17.19 13.61
CA LEU A 110 -3.29 17.21 13.10
C LEU A 110 -4.24 17.60 14.22
N ASP A 111 -5.35 18.23 13.87
CA ASP A 111 -6.45 18.43 14.82
C ASP A 111 -7.17 17.10 15.12
N GLU A 112 -7.88 17.04 16.24
CA GLU A 112 -8.50 15.83 16.74
C GLU A 112 -9.54 15.25 15.77
N ALA A 113 -10.31 16.10 15.07
CA ALA A 113 -11.33 15.67 14.12
C ALA A 113 -10.69 15.01 12.90
N THR A 114 -9.70 15.68 12.29
CA THR A 114 -8.94 15.12 11.15
C THR A 114 -8.27 13.81 11.54
N LEU A 115 -7.70 13.72 12.73
CA LEU A 115 -7.05 12.49 13.20
C LEU A 115 -8.04 11.35 13.39
N SER A 116 -9.25 11.65 13.89
CA SER A 116 -10.32 10.67 14.06
C SER A 116 -10.80 10.13 12.72
N ASP A 117 -11.03 11.01 11.75
CA ASP A 117 -11.45 10.62 10.39
C ASP A 117 -10.37 9.75 9.70
N ASN A 118 -9.11 10.13 9.85
CA ASN A 118 -7.98 9.36 9.33
C ASN A 118 -7.89 7.97 10.00
N ALA A 119 -8.09 7.89 11.32
CA ALA A 119 -8.04 6.63 12.06
C ALA A 119 -9.13 5.66 11.58
N GLU A 120 -10.35 6.18 11.33
CA GLU A 120 -11.44 5.38 10.78
C GLU A 120 -11.13 4.88 9.36
N ALA A 121 -10.62 5.76 8.48
CA ALA A 121 -10.23 5.39 7.12
C ALA A 121 -9.11 4.33 7.11
N VAL A 122 -8.08 4.48 7.94
CA VAL A 122 -7.01 3.49 8.11
C VAL A 122 -7.56 2.16 8.64
N ALA A 123 -8.48 2.20 9.62
CA ALA A 123 -9.11 1.01 10.18
C ALA A 123 -9.86 0.20 9.11
N VAL A 124 -10.56 0.87 8.19
CA VAL A 124 -11.24 0.20 7.05
C VAL A 124 -10.21 -0.51 6.15
N GLN A 125 -9.09 0.13 5.86
CA GLN A 125 -8.04 -0.48 5.03
C GLN A 125 -7.37 -1.66 5.74
N LEU A 126 -7.07 -1.56 7.04
CA LEU A 126 -6.50 -2.67 7.82
C LEU A 126 -7.40 -3.92 7.78
N ARG A 127 -8.73 -3.74 7.79
CA ARG A 127 -9.71 -4.84 7.67
C ARG A 127 -9.68 -5.54 6.31
N ALA A 128 -9.15 -4.91 5.27
CA ALA A 128 -9.02 -5.54 3.96
C ALA A 128 -7.86 -6.55 3.90
N PHE A 129 -6.84 -6.40 4.73
CA PHE A 129 -5.64 -7.25 4.70
C PHE A 129 -5.64 -8.38 5.70
N LEU A 130 -6.34 -8.25 6.82
CA LEU A 130 -6.40 -9.23 7.89
C LEU A 130 -7.79 -9.85 7.99
N ARG A 131 -7.86 -11.07 8.51
CA ARG A 131 -9.15 -11.74 8.77
C ARG A 131 -9.64 -11.35 10.15
N PHE A 132 -10.82 -10.72 10.19
CA PHE A 132 -11.55 -10.34 11.40
C PHE A 132 -12.86 -11.11 11.41
N ASP A 133 -12.95 -12.16 12.20
CA ASP A 133 -14.19 -12.91 12.38
C ASP A 133 -14.89 -12.42 13.65
N ASP A 134 -16.17 -12.15 13.56
CA ASP A 134 -16.96 -11.59 14.68
C ASP A 134 -17.03 -12.53 15.89
N ASP A 135 -16.77 -13.83 15.69
CA ASP A 135 -16.82 -14.87 16.73
C ASP A 135 -15.42 -15.39 17.16
N GLY A 136 -14.34 -14.68 16.87
CA GLY A 136 -12.97 -15.07 17.26
C GLY A 136 -12.35 -16.17 16.40
N GLY A 137 -13.02 -16.62 15.35
CA GLY A 137 -12.63 -17.71 14.47
C GLY A 137 -12.47 -19.06 15.18
N PRO A 138 -12.61 -20.18 14.47
CA PRO A 138 -12.52 -21.51 15.07
C PRO A 138 -11.14 -21.81 15.69
N ASP A 139 -10.12 -21.04 15.32
CA ASP A 139 -8.72 -21.33 15.63
C ASP A 139 -8.05 -20.25 16.51
N GLY A 140 -8.79 -19.23 16.99
CA GLY A 140 -8.21 -18.14 17.79
C GLY A 140 -7.25 -17.20 17.02
N THR A 141 -7.25 -17.26 15.68
CA THR A 141 -6.38 -16.46 14.78
C THR A 141 -7.02 -15.19 14.29
N SER A 142 -8.28 -14.92 14.68
CA SER A 142 -8.98 -13.70 14.30
C SER A 142 -8.20 -12.45 14.72
N ALA A 143 -8.00 -11.53 13.78
CA ALA A 143 -7.31 -10.28 14.06
C ALA A 143 -8.10 -9.39 15.01
N VAL A 144 -7.40 -8.58 15.78
CA VAL A 144 -7.99 -7.54 16.62
C VAL A 144 -7.58 -6.18 16.09
N LEU A 145 -8.55 -5.28 15.97
CA LEU A 145 -8.30 -3.88 15.68
C LEU A 145 -8.53 -3.08 16.95
N VAL A 146 -7.55 -2.30 17.36
CA VAL A 146 -7.59 -1.46 18.55
C VAL A 146 -7.16 -0.03 18.24
N ASP A 147 -7.66 0.91 19.03
CA ASP A 147 -7.21 2.31 19.03
C ASP A 147 -6.58 2.61 20.39
N ASN A 148 -5.32 3.08 20.39
CA ASN A 148 -4.62 3.38 21.64
C ASN A 148 -5.20 4.57 22.43
N ARG A 149 -6.18 5.27 21.88
CA ARG A 149 -7.01 6.23 22.66
C ARG A 149 -7.75 5.55 23.81
N GLU A 150 -8.11 4.27 23.68
CA GLU A 150 -8.87 3.53 24.70
C GLU A 150 -8.17 3.47 26.07
N TRP A 151 -6.84 3.50 26.09
CA TRP A 151 -6.05 3.45 27.32
C TRP A 151 -5.17 4.67 27.56
N THR A 152 -5.12 5.61 26.60
CA THR A 152 -4.29 6.82 26.73
C THR A 152 -5.14 8.01 27.14
N VAL A 153 -6.35 8.15 26.57
CA VAL A 153 -7.25 9.24 26.88
C VAL A 153 -7.76 9.09 28.32
N GLY A 154 -7.66 10.15 29.09
CA GLY A 154 -8.08 10.18 30.50
C GLY A 154 -6.99 9.81 31.51
N VAL A 155 -5.81 9.35 31.05
CA VAL A 155 -4.66 9.18 31.95
C VAL A 155 -4.10 10.52 32.36
N GLY A 156 -4.05 10.77 33.66
CA GLY A 156 -3.47 12.01 34.21
C GLY A 156 -1.97 12.05 33.98
N VAL A 157 -1.43 13.25 33.68
CA VAL A 157 0.02 13.45 33.44
C VAL A 157 0.86 12.88 34.60
N LEU A 158 0.43 13.10 35.85
CA LEU A 158 1.16 12.61 37.01
C LEU A 158 1.13 11.06 37.11
N ASP A 159 0.00 10.45 36.73
CA ASP A 159 -0.13 9.01 36.70
C ASP A 159 0.75 8.41 35.60
N PHE A 160 0.77 8.97 34.41
CA PHE A 160 1.65 8.54 33.32
C PHE A 160 3.14 8.65 33.71
N LEU A 161 3.56 9.76 34.31
CA LEU A 161 4.94 9.93 34.75
C LEU A 161 5.32 8.94 35.85
N ARG A 162 4.39 8.64 36.79
CA ARG A 162 4.61 7.69 37.87
C ARG A 162 4.62 6.25 37.39
N ASP A 163 3.69 5.87 36.47
CA ASP A 163 3.44 4.48 36.16
C ASP A 163 4.20 4.00 34.90
N VAL A 164 4.56 4.94 34.02
CA VAL A 164 5.36 4.69 32.82
C VAL A 164 6.73 5.36 32.91
N GLY A 165 6.75 6.67 33.11
CA GLY A 165 7.96 7.48 33.04
C GLY A 165 9.07 7.03 33.99
N LYS A 166 8.76 6.63 35.22
CA LYS A 166 9.76 6.17 36.21
C LYS A 166 10.51 4.91 35.78
N HIS A 167 9.96 4.12 34.86
CA HIS A 167 10.57 2.89 34.38
C HIS A 167 11.55 3.11 33.21
N VAL A 168 11.56 4.29 32.60
CA VAL A 168 12.42 4.61 31.45
C VAL A 168 13.38 5.73 31.84
N THR A 169 14.69 5.47 31.75
CA THR A 169 15.69 6.48 32.09
C THR A 169 15.95 7.41 30.91
N VAL A 170 16.15 8.71 31.18
CA VAL A 170 16.51 9.70 30.14
C VAL A 170 17.74 9.27 29.35
N GLY A 171 18.76 8.67 30.01
CA GLY A 171 19.94 8.15 29.33
C GLY A 171 19.62 7.06 28.30
N ALA A 172 18.67 6.15 28.61
CA ALA A 172 18.23 5.13 27.67
C ALA A 172 17.49 5.75 26.47
N MET A 173 16.67 6.79 26.70
CA MET A 173 15.98 7.52 25.64
C MET A 173 16.97 8.25 24.72
N LEU A 174 17.91 8.99 25.29
CA LEU A 174 18.97 9.69 24.53
C LEU A 174 19.90 8.74 23.76
N GLY A 175 20.03 7.50 24.22
CA GLY A 175 20.82 6.46 23.56
C GLY A 175 20.20 5.92 22.27
N LYS A 176 18.91 6.15 22.00
CA LYS A 176 18.23 5.67 20.78
C LYS A 176 18.69 6.43 19.54
N GLU A 177 18.84 5.68 18.44
CA GLU A 177 19.41 6.24 17.19
C GLU A 177 18.57 7.38 16.63
N SER A 178 17.23 7.23 16.61
CA SER A 178 16.31 8.25 16.14
C SER A 178 16.44 9.57 16.94
N ILE A 179 16.56 9.46 18.24
CA ILE A 179 16.73 10.63 19.13
C ILE A 179 18.11 11.27 18.91
N ARG A 180 19.16 10.47 18.84
CA ARG A 180 20.52 10.98 18.58
C ARG A 180 20.62 11.70 17.23
N ALA A 181 20.02 11.15 16.19
CA ALA A 181 20.00 11.75 14.88
C ALA A 181 19.31 13.11 14.88
N ARG A 182 18.16 13.25 15.60
CA ARG A 182 17.44 14.52 15.75
C ARG A 182 18.23 15.54 16.57
N LEU A 183 18.86 15.12 17.67
CA LEU A 183 19.68 16.00 18.52
C LEU A 183 20.96 16.49 17.82
N ALA A 184 21.48 15.73 16.84
CA ALA A 184 22.62 16.13 16.03
C ALA A 184 22.25 17.10 14.90
N GLY A 185 20.97 17.25 14.58
CA GLY A 185 20.45 18.21 13.61
C GLY A 185 20.27 19.61 14.19
N ASP A 186 20.13 20.61 13.31
CA ASP A 186 20.04 22.04 13.71
C ASP A 186 18.75 22.40 14.46
N GLN A 187 17.66 21.65 14.27
CA GLN A 187 16.34 21.96 14.84
C GLN A 187 16.09 21.29 16.21
N GLY A 188 16.91 20.28 16.60
CA GLY A 188 16.70 19.53 17.82
C GLY A 188 15.44 18.64 17.79
N ILE A 189 14.88 18.35 18.97
CA ILE A 189 13.66 17.57 19.14
C ILE A 189 12.78 18.20 20.22
N SER A 190 11.49 18.34 19.99
CA SER A 190 10.55 18.81 21.00
C SER A 190 10.35 17.76 22.10
N PHE A 191 9.92 18.21 23.30
CA PHE A 191 9.58 17.26 24.36
C PHE A 191 8.42 16.35 23.97
N THR A 192 7.51 16.84 23.14
CA THR A 192 6.38 16.08 22.60
C THR A 192 6.88 14.89 21.79
N GLU A 193 7.68 15.12 20.75
CA GLU A 193 8.29 14.04 19.96
C GLU A 193 9.21 13.13 20.77
N PHE A 194 9.99 13.70 21.69
CA PHE A 194 10.85 12.94 22.59
C PHE A 194 10.06 11.95 23.46
N SER A 195 8.84 12.33 23.86
CA SER A 195 7.94 11.52 24.69
C SER A 195 7.22 10.42 23.91
N TYR A 196 7.18 10.46 22.58
CA TYR A 196 6.47 9.48 21.73
C TYR A 196 6.84 8.04 22.10
N MET A 197 8.12 7.76 22.28
CA MET A 197 8.60 6.42 22.60
C MET A 197 7.96 5.84 23.87
N LEU A 198 7.62 6.70 24.85
CA LEU A 198 6.96 6.27 26.09
C LEU A 198 5.51 5.85 25.84
N LEU A 199 4.83 6.54 24.93
CA LEU A 199 3.45 6.20 24.55
C LEU A 199 3.42 4.84 23.86
N GLN A 200 4.26 4.63 22.85
CA GLN A 200 4.33 3.34 22.15
C GLN A 200 4.82 2.21 23.05
N ALA A 201 5.72 2.50 24.00
CA ALA A 201 6.13 1.49 25.00
C ALA A 201 4.97 1.11 25.91
N ASN A 202 4.13 2.08 26.30
CA ASN A 202 2.92 1.83 27.08
C ASN A 202 1.87 1.07 26.27
N ASP A 203 1.73 1.35 24.98
CA ASP A 203 0.84 0.58 24.08
C ASP A 203 1.19 -0.91 24.12
N PHE A 204 2.47 -1.27 24.04
CA PHE A 204 2.90 -2.65 24.10
C PHE A 204 2.57 -3.29 25.46
N PHE A 205 2.75 -2.54 26.55
CA PHE A 205 2.38 -3.02 27.89
C PHE A 205 0.86 -3.23 28.03
N GLU A 206 0.04 -2.28 27.58
CA GLU A 206 -1.43 -2.39 27.60
C GLU A 206 -1.92 -3.57 26.74
N LEU A 207 -1.30 -3.79 25.59
CA LEU A 207 -1.63 -4.91 24.72
C LEU A 207 -1.22 -6.27 25.34
N LEU A 208 -0.12 -6.34 26.09
CA LEU A 208 0.23 -7.52 26.85
C LEU A 208 -0.82 -7.79 27.94
N ASP A 209 -1.18 -6.78 28.70
CA ASP A 209 -2.10 -6.92 29.83
C ASP A 209 -3.52 -7.29 29.39
N ARG A 210 -4.03 -6.66 28.31
CA ARG A 210 -5.41 -6.83 27.82
C ARG A 210 -5.59 -8.03 26.90
N TYR A 211 -4.58 -8.32 26.06
CA TYR A 211 -4.72 -9.29 24.96
C TYR A 211 -3.66 -10.41 25.00
N GLY A 212 -2.77 -10.40 25.99
CA GLY A 212 -1.65 -11.34 26.03
C GLY A 212 -0.67 -11.17 24.87
N CYS A 213 -0.49 -9.95 24.38
CA CYS A 213 0.39 -9.68 23.24
C CYS A 213 1.85 -9.78 23.64
N GLU A 214 2.54 -10.78 23.11
CA GLU A 214 3.92 -11.10 23.47
C GLU A 214 4.96 -10.55 22.49
N MET A 215 4.52 -10.07 21.31
CA MET A 215 5.43 -9.68 20.24
C MET A 215 5.00 -8.37 19.57
N GLN A 216 5.98 -7.50 19.34
CA GLN A 216 5.82 -6.32 18.48
C GLN A 216 6.64 -6.46 17.22
N VAL A 217 6.04 -6.08 16.08
CA VAL A 217 6.73 -6.02 14.78
C VAL A 217 6.61 -4.61 14.18
N GLY A 218 7.55 -4.26 13.29
CA GLY A 218 7.56 -2.96 12.60
C GLY A 218 8.71 -2.81 11.62
N GLY A 219 8.85 -1.63 11.01
CA GLY A 219 10.03 -1.29 10.23
C GLY A 219 11.29 -1.15 11.09
N SER A 220 12.46 -1.23 10.48
CA SER A 220 13.74 -1.13 11.23
C SER A 220 13.93 0.24 11.92
N ASP A 221 13.26 1.28 11.47
CA ASP A 221 13.19 2.58 12.14
C ASP A 221 12.47 2.52 13.49
N GLN A 222 11.61 1.50 13.71
CA GLN A 222 10.86 1.25 14.94
C GLN A 222 11.65 0.51 16.02
N TRP A 223 12.84 0.00 15.73
CA TRP A 223 13.60 -0.82 16.68
C TRP A 223 13.79 -0.16 18.04
N GLY A 224 14.04 1.15 18.04
CA GLY A 224 14.16 1.95 19.27
C GLY A 224 12.90 1.92 20.14
N ASN A 225 11.74 2.11 19.53
CA ASN A 225 10.45 2.11 20.21
C ASN A 225 10.06 0.71 20.68
N ILE A 226 10.25 -0.31 19.82
CA ILE A 226 9.99 -1.72 20.14
C ILE A 226 10.78 -2.16 21.39
N THR A 227 12.08 -1.91 21.41
CA THR A 227 12.93 -2.29 22.55
C THR A 227 12.62 -1.49 23.81
N ALA A 228 12.10 -0.26 23.71
CA ALA A 228 11.61 0.48 24.87
C ALA A 228 10.36 -0.16 25.47
N GLY A 229 9.44 -0.67 24.65
CA GLY A 229 8.26 -1.42 25.08
C GLY A 229 8.62 -2.73 25.79
N ILE A 230 9.54 -3.50 25.21
CA ILE A 230 10.06 -4.75 25.82
C ILE A 230 10.70 -4.47 27.18
N ASP A 231 11.51 -3.41 27.29
CA ASP A 231 12.12 -3.01 28.55
C ASP A 231 11.09 -2.57 29.61
N LEU A 232 10.04 -1.85 29.18
CA LEU A 232 8.95 -1.44 30.06
C LEU A 232 8.20 -2.68 30.61
N ILE A 233 7.82 -3.61 29.75
CA ILE A 233 7.16 -4.86 30.10
C ILE A 233 8.00 -5.62 31.14
N ARG A 234 9.27 -5.84 30.84
CA ARG A 234 10.18 -6.55 31.74
C ARG A 234 10.27 -5.89 33.12
N ARG A 235 10.31 -4.55 33.18
CA ARG A 235 10.44 -3.80 34.44
C ARG A 235 9.16 -3.74 35.27
N ARG A 236 7.99 -3.73 34.59
CA ARG A 236 6.69 -3.65 35.26
C ARG A 236 6.13 -5.02 35.66
N SER A 237 6.26 -6.02 34.78
CA SER A 237 5.62 -7.33 34.98
C SER A 237 6.60 -8.49 35.15
N GLY A 238 7.89 -8.31 34.84
CA GLY A 238 8.87 -9.40 34.82
C GLY A 238 8.70 -10.38 33.67
N VAL A 239 7.76 -10.15 32.76
CA VAL A 239 7.49 -10.99 31.58
C VAL A 239 8.49 -10.70 30.48
N SER A 240 8.87 -11.73 29.71
CA SER A 240 9.65 -11.57 28.49
C SER A 240 8.72 -11.30 27.31
N ALA A 241 9.10 -10.34 26.48
CA ALA A 241 8.42 -10.03 25.23
C ALA A 241 9.41 -10.02 24.07
N HIS A 242 8.91 -10.15 22.85
CA HIS A 242 9.70 -10.28 21.64
C HIS A 242 9.52 -9.07 20.71
N GLY A 243 10.58 -8.77 19.95
CA GLY A 243 10.54 -7.75 18.90
C GLY A 243 11.22 -8.26 17.63
N LEU A 244 10.64 -7.92 16.48
CA LEU A 244 11.23 -8.21 15.18
C LEU A 244 10.98 -7.01 14.26
N THR A 245 12.01 -6.61 13.53
CA THR A 245 11.88 -5.57 12.53
C THR A 245 12.16 -6.09 11.12
N VAL A 246 11.47 -5.47 10.16
CA VAL A 246 11.73 -5.67 8.73
C VAL A 246 12.55 -4.52 8.18
N PRO A 247 13.39 -4.75 7.14
CA PRO A 247 14.11 -3.66 6.50
C PRO A 247 13.14 -2.65 5.88
N LEU A 248 13.51 -1.37 5.91
CA LEU A 248 12.78 -0.36 5.14
C LEU A 248 12.96 -0.62 3.65
N VAL A 249 11.86 -0.60 2.91
CA VAL A 249 11.90 -0.82 1.47
C VAL A 249 12.48 0.41 0.78
N THR A 250 13.55 0.18 0.01
CA THR A 250 14.21 1.19 -0.83
C THR A 250 14.26 0.69 -2.26
N ARG A 251 14.40 1.57 -3.24
CA ARG A 251 14.63 1.19 -4.63
C ARG A 251 16.13 1.03 -4.88
N ALA A 252 16.50 0.24 -5.90
CA ALA A 252 17.90 0.01 -6.27
C ALA A 252 18.61 1.29 -6.73
N ASP A 253 17.87 2.31 -7.18
CA ASP A 253 18.39 3.64 -7.53
C ASP A 253 18.59 4.56 -6.30
N GLY A 254 18.31 4.07 -5.08
CA GLY A 254 18.41 4.84 -3.84
C GLY A 254 17.18 5.73 -3.54
N ALA A 255 16.21 5.80 -4.44
CA ALA A 255 14.99 6.55 -4.20
C ALA A 255 14.13 5.87 -3.12
N LYS A 256 13.36 6.67 -2.38
CA LYS A 256 12.42 6.14 -1.39
C LYS A 256 11.30 5.38 -2.11
N PHE A 257 11.06 4.13 -1.68
CA PHE A 257 9.95 3.32 -2.15
C PHE A 257 8.61 4.02 -1.86
N GLY A 258 7.67 3.91 -2.82
CA GLY A 258 6.34 4.48 -2.65
C GLY A 258 6.24 5.98 -2.87
N LYS A 259 7.29 6.64 -3.33
CA LYS A 259 7.24 8.03 -3.78
C LYS A 259 7.44 8.12 -5.30
N THR A 260 6.55 8.87 -5.94
CA THR A 260 6.66 9.29 -7.34
C THR A 260 6.94 10.78 -7.40
N THR A 261 7.09 11.35 -8.57
CA THR A 261 7.14 12.81 -8.78
C THR A 261 5.83 13.50 -8.37
N GLU A 262 4.75 12.77 -8.31
CA GLU A 262 3.40 13.26 -7.96
C GLU A 262 3.04 13.02 -6.49
N GLY A 263 3.89 12.35 -5.73
CA GLY A 263 3.69 12.09 -4.30
C GLY A 263 3.75 10.63 -3.89
N ALA A 264 3.05 10.27 -2.82
CA ALA A 264 2.99 8.90 -2.34
C ALA A 264 2.01 8.06 -3.19
N VAL A 265 2.32 6.77 -3.38
CA VAL A 265 1.41 5.78 -3.96
C VAL A 265 0.53 5.24 -2.83
N TRP A 266 -0.75 5.55 -2.89
CA TRP A 266 -1.71 5.25 -1.84
C TRP A 266 -2.40 3.92 -2.06
N LEU A 267 -2.92 3.33 -0.99
CA LEU A 267 -3.72 2.09 -1.07
C LEU A 267 -5.21 2.38 -1.34
N ASP A 268 -5.65 3.62 -1.11
CA ASP A 268 -7.01 4.05 -1.45
C ASP A 268 -7.13 4.31 -2.95
N SER A 269 -8.12 3.68 -3.59
CA SER A 269 -8.42 3.83 -5.01
C SER A 269 -8.89 5.23 -5.41
N ALA A 270 -9.39 6.03 -4.49
CA ALA A 270 -9.74 7.43 -4.72
C ALA A 270 -8.51 8.34 -4.83
N ARG A 271 -7.36 7.91 -4.29
CA ARG A 271 -6.10 8.68 -4.28
C ARG A 271 -5.06 8.16 -5.28
N THR A 272 -5.04 6.86 -5.52
CA THR A 272 -4.22 6.20 -6.54
C THR A 272 -5.08 5.15 -7.21
N LEU A 273 -5.41 5.36 -8.47
CA LEU A 273 -6.26 4.44 -9.21
C LEU A 273 -5.63 3.04 -9.26
N PRO A 274 -6.43 1.95 -9.27
CA PRO A 274 -5.90 0.59 -9.42
C PRO A 274 -4.99 0.43 -10.64
N TYR A 275 -5.32 1.10 -11.75
CA TYR A 275 -4.47 1.17 -12.93
C TYR A 275 -3.10 1.82 -12.64
N GLU A 276 -3.06 2.93 -11.89
CA GLU A 276 -1.81 3.64 -11.56
C GLU A 276 -0.95 2.78 -10.63
N LEU A 277 -1.56 2.11 -9.63
CA LEU A 277 -0.89 1.16 -8.75
C LEU A 277 -0.28 0.01 -9.56
N HIS A 278 -1.06 -0.58 -10.47
CA HIS A 278 -0.60 -1.65 -11.35
C HIS A 278 0.58 -1.18 -12.22
N GLN A 279 0.48 0.00 -12.84
CA GLN A 279 1.55 0.57 -13.65
C GLN A 279 2.81 0.90 -12.84
N TYR A 280 2.64 1.33 -11.58
CA TYR A 280 3.79 1.57 -10.70
C TYR A 280 4.62 0.29 -10.54
N PHE A 281 4.00 -0.84 -10.24
CA PHE A 281 4.68 -2.11 -10.06
C PHE A 281 5.14 -2.72 -11.39
N LEU A 282 4.40 -2.53 -12.45
CA LEU A 282 4.82 -2.95 -13.79
C LEU A 282 6.13 -2.25 -14.22
N ASN A 283 6.37 -1.02 -13.79
CA ASN A 283 7.57 -0.23 -14.13
C ASN A 283 8.73 -0.36 -13.12
N VAL A 284 8.71 -1.35 -12.25
CA VAL A 284 9.80 -1.64 -11.31
C VAL A 284 11.06 -2.08 -12.06
N ASP A 285 12.22 -1.64 -11.58
CA ASP A 285 13.54 -2.04 -12.09
C ASP A 285 13.77 -3.55 -11.90
N ASP A 286 14.42 -4.20 -12.86
CA ASP A 286 14.73 -5.64 -12.80
C ASP A 286 15.53 -6.02 -11.55
N ARG A 287 16.35 -5.09 -11.03
CA ARG A 287 17.14 -5.29 -9.80
C ARG A 287 16.30 -5.34 -8.52
N ASP A 288 15.07 -4.83 -8.57
CA ASP A 288 14.17 -4.75 -7.42
C ASP A 288 13.05 -5.80 -7.45
N VAL A 289 12.72 -6.33 -8.64
CA VAL A 289 11.49 -7.11 -8.84
C VAL A 289 11.43 -8.39 -8.00
N GLU A 290 12.54 -9.13 -7.88
CA GLU A 290 12.61 -10.34 -7.04
C GLU A 290 12.32 -10.01 -5.57
N ARG A 291 13.03 -9.00 -5.04
CA ARG A 291 12.84 -8.56 -3.66
C ARG A 291 11.41 -8.11 -3.40
N PHE A 292 10.80 -7.39 -4.33
CA PHE A 292 9.41 -6.93 -4.17
C PHE A 292 8.41 -8.09 -4.28
N LEU A 293 8.64 -9.08 -5.14
CA LEU A 293 7.85 -10.32 -5.15
C LEU A 293 7.92 -11.03 -3.80
N LEU A 294 9.10 -11.16 -3.20
CA LEU A 294 9.29 -11.82 -1.90
C LEU A 294 8.62 -11.05 -0.76
N GLN A 295 8.71 -9.71 -0.75
CA GLN A 295 8.29 -8.87 0.37
C GLN A 295 6.84 -8.39 0.28
N LEU A 296 6.35 -8.08 -0.91
CA LEU A 296 5.07 -7.42 -1.15
C LEU A 296 3.96 -8.32 -1.71
N THR A 297 4.24 -9.62 -1.85
CA THR A 297 3.23 -10.62 -2.26
C THR A 297 3.12 -11.74 -1.24
N LEU A 298 2.07 -12.54 -1.33
CA LEU A 298 1.90 -13.76 -0.52
C LEU A 298 2.32 -15.03 -1.28
N LEU A 299 2.99 -14.89 -2.42
CA LEU A 299 3.48 -16.03 -3.20
C LEU A 299 4.46 -16.88 -2.40
N PRO A 300 4.42 -18.21 -2.50
CA PRO A 300 5.46 -19.09 -2.00
C PRO A 300 6.86 -18.72 -2.55
N VAL A 301 7.91 -18.92 -1.74
CA VAL A 301 9.29 -18.54 -2.14
C VAL A 301 9.74 -19.32 -3.37
N ASP A 302 9.39 -20.58 -3.49
CA ASP A 302 9.67 -21.43 -4.65
C ASP A 302 8.94 -20.97 -5.92
N GLU A 303 7.71 -20.47 -5.79
CA GLU A 303 6.97 -19.87 -6.90
C GLU A 303 7.63 -18.56 -7.37
N VAL A 304 8.10 -17.72 -6.45
CA VAL A 304 8.89 -16.52 -6.79
C VAL A 304 10.16 -16.92 -7.54
N ALA A 305 10.87 -17.94 -7.09
CA ALA A 305 12.06 -18.44 -7.76
C ALA A 305 11.74 -18.94 -9.21
N ALA A 306 10.61 -19.61 -9.39
CA ALA A 306 10.17 -20.06 -10.72
C ALA A 306 9.81 -18.87 -11.64
N VAL A 307 9.13 -17.84 -11.13
CA VAL A 307 8.84 -16.59 -11.85
C VAL A 307 10.14 -15.91 -12.29
N MET A 308 11.11 -15.81 -11.39
CA MET A 308 12.41 -15.17 -11.68
C MET A 308 13.22 -15.97 -12.70
N ALA A 309 13.19 -17.30 -12.65
CA ALA A 309 13.86 -18.14 -13.67
C ALA A 309 13.29 -17.87 -15.08
N GLY A 310 11.96 -17.73 -15.21
CA GLY A 310 11.31 -17.34 -16.46
C GLY A 310 11.68 -15.93 -16.92
N HIS A 311 11.74 -14.98 -15.97
CA HIS A 311 12.11 -13.60 -16.26
C HIS A 311 13.58 -13.46 -16.75
N VAL A 312 14.51 -14.17 -16.12
CA VAL A 312 15.93 -14.16 -16.53
C VAL A 312 16.10 -14.76 -17.94
N ALA A 313 15.28 -15.71 -18.34
CA ALA A 313 15.32 -16.30 -19.67
C ALA A 313 14.82 -15.35 -20.79
N ALA A 314 13.90 -14.44 -20.49
CA ALA A 314 13.31 -13.47 -21.42
C ALA A 314 12.97 -12.15 -20.69
N PRO A 315 13.97 -11.32 -20.33
CA PRO A 315 13.74 -10.12 -19.52
C PRO A 315 12.83 -9.10 -20.21
N GLU A 316 12.90 -9.02 -21.53
CA GLU A 316 12.08 -8.12 -22.37
C GLU A 316 10.57 -8.37 -22.23
N ALA A 317 10.17 -9.60 -21.88
CA ALA A 317 8.78 -9.95 -21.64
C ALA A 317 8.25 -9.40 -20.29
N ARG A 318 9.15 -8.95 -19.39
CA ARG A 318 8.80 -8.35 -18.08
C ARG A 318 7.85 -9.23 -17.26
N SER A 319 7.94 -10.55 -17.40
CA SER A 319 7.01 -11.49 -16.76
C SER A 319 6.97 -11.37 -15.23
N ALA A 320 8.11 -11.09 -14.60
CA ALA A 320 8.18 -10.88 -13.15
C ALA A 320 7.48 -9.59 -12.71
N GLN A 321 7.62 -8.49 -13.47
CA GLN A 321 6.91 -7.23 -13.18
C GLN A 321 5.40 -7.37 -13.40
N HIS A 322 4.97 -8.08 -14.45
CA HIS A 322 3.56 -8.39 -14.65
C HIS A 322 3.01 -9.16 -13.46
N ARG A 323 3.71 -10.23 -13.05
CA ARG A 323 3.28 -10.99 -11.87
C ARG A 323 3.23 -10.15 -10.61
N LEU A 324 4.23 -9.32 -10.35
CA LEU A 324 4.28 -8.43 -9.19
C LEU A 324 3.11 -7.43 -9.20
N ALA A 325 2.86 -6.78 -10.34
CA ALA A 325 1.78 -5.81 -10.49
C ALA A 325 0.42 -6.46 -10.26
N ASP A 326 0.20 -7.63 -10.81
CA ASP A 326 -1.03 -8.39 -10.65
C ASP A 326 -1.28 -8.82 -9.20
N GLU A 327 -0.27 -9.39 -8.55
CA GLU A 327 -0.39 -9.83 -7.16
C GLU A 327 -0.67 -8.66 -6.21
N VAL A 328 0.09 -7.57 -6.32
CA VAL A 328 -0.10 -6.42 -5.43
C VAL A 328 -1.43 -5.72 -5.72
N CYS A 329 -1.80 -5.52 -6.99
CA CYS A 329 -3.07 -4.91 -7.32
C CYS A 329 -4.25 -5.77 -6.84
N THR A 330 -4.15 -7.09 -6.96
CA THR A 330 -5.17 -8.03 -6.45
C THR A 330 -5.26 -8.01 -4.93
N LEU A 331 -4.13 -7.94 -4.24
CA LEU A 331 -4.09 -7.81 -2.77
C LEU A 331 -4.76 -6.52 -2.29
N VAL A 332 -4.61 -5.43 -3.01
CA VAL A 332 -5.10 -4.10 -2.57
C VAL A 332 -6.52 -3.83 -3.04
N HIS A 333 -6.85 -4.18 -4.29
CA HIS A 333 -8.09 -3.76 -4.95
C HIS A 333 -8.99 -4.92 -5.43
N GLY A 334 -8.49 -6.16 -5.33
CA GLY A 334 -9.22 -7.34 -5.78
C GLY A 334 -8.98 -7.70 -7.25
N ALA A 335 -9.44 -8.91 -7.61
CA ALA A 335 -9.18 -9.50 -8.93
C ALA A 335 -9.86 -8.75 -10.08
N ASP A 336 -11.08 -8.22 -9.86
CA ASP A 336 -11.85 -7.52 -10.88
C ASP A 336 -11.18 -6.20 -11.28
N GLU A 337 -10.73 -5.40 -10.31
CA GLU A 337 -10.00 -4.15 -10.59
C GLU A 337 -8.62 -4.42 -11.20
N THR A 338 -7.97 -5.53 -10.84
CA THR A 338 -6.71 -5.95 -11.49
C THR A 338 -6.94 -6.31 -12.96
N ALA A 339 -7.99 -7.07 -13.27
CA ALA A 339 -8.36 -7.39 -14.65
C ALA A 339 -8.68 -6.12 -15.44
N ARG A 340 -9.43 -5.18 -14.84
CA ARG A 340 -9.73 -3.87 -15.43
C ARG A 340 -8.47 -3.05 -15.70
N ALA A 341 -7.51 -3.02 -14.75
CA ALA A 341 -6.23 -2.32 -14.92
C ALA A 341 -5.41 -2.87 -16.09
N ARG A 342 -5.40 -4.21 -16.28
CA ARG A 342 -4.75 -4.85 -17.43
C ARG A 342 -5.41 -4.48 -18.76
N LEU A 343 -6.74 -4.54 -18.83
CA LEU A 343 -7.49 -4.15 -20.03
C LEU A 343 -7.24 -2.68 -20.38
N ALA A 344 -7.21 -1.80 -19.38
CA ALA A 344 -6.89 -0.39 -19.59
C ALA A 344 -5.46 -0.21 -20.15
N ALA A 345 -4.48 -0.98 -19.65
CA ALA A 345 -3.12 -0.95 -20.17
C ALA A 345 -3.06 -1.39 -21.63
N GLN A 346 -3.80 -2.44 -22.01
CA GLN A 346 -3.92 -2.85 -23.41
C GLN A 346 -4.45 -1.72 -24.29
N GLY A 347 -5.53 -1.08 -23.89
CA GLY A 347 -6.12 0.05 -24.67
C GLY A 347 -5.19 1.27 -24.82
N LEU A 348 -4.22 1.41 -23.94
CA LEU A 348 -3.30 2.55 -23.97
C LEU A 348 -1.98 2.24 -24.70
N PHE A 349 -1.53 0.99 -24.73
CA PHE A 349 -0.18 0.65 -25.22
C PHE A 349 -0.16 -0.35 -26.37
N ASP A 350 -1.19 -1.17 -26.56
CA ASP A 350 -1.24 -2.08 -27.68
C ASP A 350 -1.57 -1.37 -28.97
N SER A 351 -1.07 -1.90 -30.07
CA SER A 351 -1.30 -1.38 -31.42
C SER A 351 -2.58 -1.91 -32.07
N ASP A 352 -3.18 -2.94 -31.49
CA ASP A 352 -4.42 -3.50 -32.01
C ASP A 352 -5.62 -2.60 -31.71
N PRO A 353 -6.63 -2.54 -32.58
CA PRO A 353 -7.85 -1.79 -32.32
C PRO A 353 -8.53 -2.27 -31.04
N PRO A 354 -8.87 -1.36 -30.11
CA PRO A 354 -9.43 -1.74 -28.82
C PRO A 354 -10.87 -2.30 -28.99
N THR A 355 -11.20 -3.31 -28.17
CA THR A 355 -12.57 -3.81 -28.03
C THR A 355 -13.42 -2.89 -27.14
N ALA A 356 -14.75 -3.09 -27.16
CA ALA A 356 -15.63 -2.31 -26.27
C ALA A 356 -15.31 -2.52 -24.79
N GLU A 357 -14.88 -3.73 -24.40
CA GLU A 357 -14.47 -4.06 -23.03
C GLU A 357 -13.21 -3.30 -22.63
N VAL A 358 -12.23 -3.21 -23.52
CA VAL A 358 -11.02 -2.42 -23.33
C VAL A 358 -11.33 -0.94 -23.15
N LEU A 359 -12.24 -0.40 -23.97
CA LEU A 359 -12.65 1.01 -23.88
C LEU A 359 -13.48 1.31 -22.63
N GLU A 360 -14.34 0.37 -22.19
CA GLU A 360 -15.04 0.50 -20.89
C GLU A 360 -14.03 0.54 -19.74
N ALA A 361 -12.96 -0.26 -19.80
CA ALA A 361 -11.92 -0.27 -18.77
C ALA A 361 -11.15 1.05 -18.66
N LEU A 362 -11.11 1.87 -19.71
CA LEU A 362 -10.47 3.19 -19.70
C LEU A 362 -11.27 4.28 -19.00
N ARG A 363 -12.54 4.05 -18.67
CA ARG A 363 -13.38 5.04 -17.99
C ARG A 363 -12.82 5.41 -16.63
N GLY A 364 -12.75 6.72 -16.38
CA GLY A 364 -12.15 7.27 -15.16
C GLY A 364 -10.61 7.21 -15.13
N ILE A 365 -9.95 6.56 -16.10
CA ILE A 365 -8.48 6.49 -16.22
C ILE A 365 -7.98 7.57 -17.19
N VAL A 366 -8.69 7.76 -18.28
CA VAL A 366 -8.42 8.86 -19.22
C VAL A 366 -9.54 9.91 -19.15
N PRO A 367 -9.28 11.16 -19.52
CA PRO A 367 -10.35 12.15 -19.67
C PRO A 367 -11.46 11.63 -20.57
N GLU A 368 -12.72 11.83 -20.18
CA GLU A 368 -13.87 11.38 -20.93
C GLU A 368 -14.91 12.48 -21.10
N SER A 369 -15.73 12.38 -22.14
CA SER A 369 -16.90 13.23 -22.35
C SER A 369 -18.04 12.46 -23.01
N GLN A 370 -19.26 12.80 -22.62
CA GLN A 370 -20.49 12.32 -23.26
C GLN A 370 -20.69 13.06 -24.58
N VAL A 371 -21.04 12.31 -25.62
CA VAL A 371 -21.33 12.85 -26.95
C VAL A 371 -22.58 12.18 -27.52
N THR A 372 -23.32 12.91 -28.35
CA THR A 372 -24.46 12.37 -29.09
C THR A 372 -24.03 11.85 -30.45
N ALA A 373 -24.84 11.02 -31.09
CA ALA A 373 -24.62 10.62 -32.48
C ALA A 373 -24.55 11.81 -33.43
N ALA A 374 -25.22 12.93 -33.09
CA ALA A 374 -25.16 14.16 -33.87
C ALA A 374 -23.81 14.86 -33.78
N ASP A 375 -23.12 14.80 -32.65
CA ASP A 375 -21.79 15.36 -32.46
C ASP A 375 -20.71 14.60 -33.25
N LEU A 376 -20.98 13.35 -33.58
CA LEU A 376 -20.10 12.49 -34.39
C LEU A 376 -20.39 12.58 -35.88
N ALA A 377 -21.46 13.24 -36.28
CA ALA A 377 -21.87 13.42 -37.66
C ALA A 377 -21.35 14.75 -38.25
N GLY A 378 -21.29 14.82 -39.57
CA GLY A 378 -20.95 16.04 -40.32
C GLY A 378 -19.53 16.08 -40.87
N ASP A 379 -19.32 17.02 -41.82
CA ASP A 379 -18.12 17.11 -42.69
C ASP A 379 -16.82 17.47 -41.94
N GLU A 380 -16.91 17.89 -40.69
CA GLU A 380 -15.78 18.25 -39.84
C GLU A 380 -15.90 17.62 -38.44
N SER A 381 -16.57 16.47 -38.33
CA SER A 381 -16.82 15.80 -37.04
C SER A 381 -15.53 15.45 -36.26
N LEU A 382 -14.49 14.95 -36.95
CA LEU A 382 -13.20 14.68 -36.31
C LEU A 382 -12.56 15.94 -35.72
N ILE A 383 -12.60 17.05 -36.44
CA ILE A 383 -12.09 18.36 -35.99
C ILE A 383 -12.92 18.84 -34.79
N GLY A 384 -14.24 18.67 -34.85
CA GLY A 384 -15.17 19.02 -33.78
C GLY A 384 -14.85 18.33 -32.48
N VAL A 385 -14.76 16.99 -32.48
CA VAL A 385 -14.50 16.21 -31.29
C VAL A 385 -13.08 16.41 -30.71
N LEU A 386 -12.07 16.68 -31.56
CA LEU A 386 -10.73 17.03 -31.10
C LEU A 386 -10.68 18.35 -30.35
N VAL A 387 -11.55 19.30 -30.69
CA VAL A 387 -11.64 20.60 -29.99
C VAL A 387 -12.53 20.47 -28.75
N SER A 388 -13.69 19.84 -28.85
CA SER A 388 -14.61 19.69 -27.70
C SER A 388 -14.03 18.82 -26.56
N SER A 389 -13.21 17.81 -26.90
CA SER A 389 -12.46 16.99 -25.93
C SER A 389 -11.29 17.71 -25.26
N GLY A 390 -10.93 18.92 -25.72
CA GLY A 390 -9.76 19.64 -25.21
C GLY A 390 -8.41 19.12 -25.72
N LEU A 391 -8.37 18.07 -26.55
CA LEU A 391 -7.12 17.57 -27.13
C LEU A 391 -6.47 18.61 -28.06
N CYS A 392 -7.27 19.47 -28.72
CA CYS A 392 -6.79 20.56 -29.53
C CYS A 392 -7.40 21.88 -29.05
N GLY A 393 -6.60 22.95 -28.97
CA GLY A 393 -7.05 24.26 -28.49
C GLY A 393 -7.92 25.04 -29.49
N SER A 394 -7.94 24.62 -30.74
CA SER A 394 -8.75 25.26 -31.80
C SER A 394 -8.89 24.35 -33.02
N ARG A 395 -9.88 24.69 -33.91
CA ARG A 395 -10.04 23.99 -35.19
C ARG A 395 -8.78 24.04 -36.06
N GLY A 396 -8.04 25.16 -36.04
CA GLY A 396 -6.77 25.33 -36.77
C GLY A 396 -5.67 24.44 -36.20
N ASP A 397 -5.63 24.26 -34.87
CA ASP A 397 -4.70 23.32 -34.20
C ASP A 397 -5.05 21.87 -34.55
N ALA A 398 -6.33 21.51 -34.53
CA ALA A 398 -6.79 20.17 -34.91
C ALA A 398 -6.36 19.82 -36.33
N ARG A 399 -6.62 20.71 -37.30
CA ARG A 399 -6.20 20.52 -38.73
C ARG A 399 -4.70 20.35 -38.87
N ARG A 400 -3.88 21.19 -38.24
CA ARG A 400 -2.41 21.03 -38.25
C ARG A 400 -1.96 19.73 -37.66
N THR A 401 -2.57 19.30 -36.55
CA THR A 401 -2.24 18.04 -35.87
C THR A 401 -2.59 16.85 -36.76
N ILE A 402 -3.76 16.85 -37.41
CA ILE A 402 -4.18 15.80 -38.37
C ILE A 402 -3.20 15.75 -39.53
N THR A 403 -2.94 16.90 -40.19
CA THR A 403 -2.02 17.03 -41.36
C THR A 403 -0.62 16.52 -41.01
N GLY A 404 -0.14 16.78 -39.77
CA GLY A 404 1.13 16.24 -39.25
C GLY A 404 1.07 14.76 -38.86
N GLY A 405 -0.09 14.10 -39.02
CA GLY A 405 -0.30 12.69 -38.69
C GLY A 405 -0.22 12.39 -37.19
N GLY A 406 -0.55 13.40 -36.37
CA GLY A 406 -0.52 13.32 -34.92
C GLY A 406 -1.81 12.82 -34.25
N VAL A 407 -2.82 12.41 -35.05
CA VAL A 407 -4.13 11.97 -34.56
C VAL A 407 -4.36 10.49 -34.87
N SER A 408 -4.82 9.74 -33.89
CA SER A 408 -5.39 8.39 -34.10
C SER A 408 -6.80 8.31 -33.52
N VAL A 409 -7.63 7.47 -34.09
CA VAL A 409 -8.96 7.09 -33.63
C VAL A 409 -8.96 5.58 -33.42
N ASN A 410 -9.29 5.13 -32.21
CA ASN A 410 -9.24 3.71 -31.81
C ASN A 410 -7.92 3.02 -32.20
N GLY A 411 -6.78 3.67 -31.93
CA GLY A 411 -5.46 3.17 -32.30
C GLY A 411 -5.06 3.37 -33.77
N VAL A 412 -6.00 3.63 -34.67
CA VAL A 412 -5.73 3.78 -36.10
C VAL A 412 -5.38 5.24 -36.43
N ARG A 413 -4.18 5.44 -36.98
CA ARG A 413 -3.71 6.78 -37.40
C ARG A 413 -4.56 7.31 -38.52
N GLN A 414 -5.00 8.56 -38.39
CA GLN A 414 -5.87 9.21 -39.38
C GLN A 414 -5.05 9.81 -40.54
N PRO A 415 -5.60 9.78 -41.79
CA PRO A 415 -5.01 10.48 -42.94
C PRO A 415 -4.83 11.97 -42.68
N GLY A 416 -3.80 12.59 -43.29
CA GLY A 416 -3.49 14.02 -43.07
C GLY A 416 -4.55 15.01 -43.57
N ASP A 417 -5.47 14.55 -44.40
CA ASP A 417 -6.62 15.29 -44.94
C ASP A 417 -7.95 14.90 -44.28
N ALA A 418 -7.95 14.01 -43.28
CA ALA A 418 -9.16 13.58 -42.58
C ALA A 418 -9.82 14.77 -41.84
N THR A 419 -11.08 14.98 -42.10
CA THR A 419 -11.92 15.97 -41.40
C THR A 419 -13.10 15.32 -40.70
N VAL A 420 -13.47 14.13 -41.14
CA VAL A 420 -14.63 13.36 -40.68
C VAL A 420 -14.17 12.17 -39.81
N LEU A 421 -14.92 11.91 -38.78
CA LEU A 421 -14.71 10.71 -37.97
C LEU A 421 -15.09 9.45 -38.78
N PRO A 422 -14.27 8.38 -38.83
CA PRO A 422 -14.61 7.16 -39.52
C PRO A 422 -16.00 6.62 -39.13
N ALA A 423 -16.80 6.15 -40.08
CA ALA A 423 -18.18 5.72 -39.84
C ALA A 423 -18.28 4.52 -38.90
N ASP A 424 -17.23 3.70 -38.83
CA ASP A 424 -17.09 2.53 -37.99
C ASP A 424 -16.30 2.81 -36.67
N SER A 425 -16.08 4.08 -36.36
CA SER A 425 -15.28 4.46 -35.18
C SER A 425 -15.97 4.23 -33.83
N VAL A 426 -17.30 4.05 -33.82
CA VAL A 426 -18.04 3.78 -32.58
C VAL A 426 -17.95 2.29 -32.24
N VAL A 427 -17.06 1.96 -31.30
CA VAL A 427 -16.84 0.58 -30.87
C VAL A 427 -17.94 0.17 -29.87
N GLY A 428 -18.52 -1.01 -30.09
CA GLY A 428 -19.62 -1.52 -29.25
C GLY A 428 -20.85 -0.64 -29.19
N GLY A 429 -21.03 0.27 -30.17
CA GLY A 429 -22.13 1.24 -30.22
C GLY A 429 -22.00 2.36 -29.17
N ARG A 430 -20.87 2.49 -28.47
CA ARG A 430 -20.79 3.34 -27.28
C ARG A 430 -19.49 4.14 -27.13
N PHE A 431 -18.37 3.73 -27.70
CA PHE A 431 -17.08 4.32 -27.38
C PHE A 431 -16.29 4.75 -28.61
N VAL A 432 -15.57 5.88 -28.50
CA VAL A 432 -14.52 6.27 -29.45
C VAL A 432 -13.31 6.76 -28.65
N LEU A 433 -12.13 6.15 -28.87
CA LEU A 433 -10.88 6.61 -28.27
C LEU A 433 -10.16 7.56 -29.21
N LEU A 434 -10.03 8.80 -28.81
CA LEU A 434 -9.21 9.82 -29.51
C LEU A 434 -7.80 9.84 -28.92
N GLN A 435 -6.79 9.98 -29.80
CA GLN A 435 -5.40 10.11 -29.38
C GLN A 435 -4.71 11.24 -30.14
N LYS A 436 -3.98 12.11 -29.41
CA LYS A 436 -3.08 13.14 -29.94
C LYS A 436 -1.65 12.88 -29.49
N GLY A 437 -0.77 12.55 -30.44
CA GLY A 437 0.61 12.18 -30.15
C GLY A 437 0.73 10.96 -29.25
N ARG A 438 1.77 10.90 -28.40
CA ARG A 438 2.03 9.74 -27.53
C ARG A 438 1.24 9.75 -26.21
N ARG A 439 0.85 10.92 -25.70
CA ARG A 439 0.30 11.07 -24.34
C ARG A 439 -1.15 11.53 -24.29
N GLY A 440 -1.58 12.33 -25.24
CA GLY A 440 -2.95 12.87 -25.26
C GLY A 440 -3.95 11.77 -25.59
N ARG A 441 -4.86 11.48 -24.67
CA ARG A 441 -5.95 10.51 -24.83
C ARG A 441 -7.25 11.11 -24.34
N HIS A 442 -8.34 10.77 -24.99
CA HIS A 442 -9.69 11.16 -24.55
C HIS A 442 -10.71 10.13 -25.03
N LEU A 443 -11.55 9.68 -24.14
CA LEU A 443 -12.62 8.74 -24.43
C LEU A 443 -13.92 9.48 -24.66
N LEU A 444 -14.51 9.31 -25.84
CA LEU A 444 -15.89 9.74 -26.09
C LEU A 444 -16.84 8.60 -25.74
N VAL A 445 -17.86 8.91 -24.95
CA VAL A 445 -18.93 7.99 -24.57
C VAL A 445 -20.18 8.44 -25.29
N VAL A 446 -20.70 7.61 -26.19
CA VAL A 446 -21.87 7.91 -27.03
C VAL A 446 -23.14 7.53 -26.27
N ASP A 447 -24.07 8.49 -26.17
CA ASP A 447 -25.42 8.29 -25.58
C ASP A 447 -26.39 7.69 -26.61
#